data_64a3d26154ee2fe700d99663de0c316d
#
_entry.id   64a3d26154ee2fe700d99663de0c316d
#
_cell.length_a   1.000
_cell.length_b   1.000
_cell.length_c   1.000
_cell.angle_alpha   90.00
_cell.angle_beta   90.00
_cell.angle_gamma   90.00
#
_symmetry.space_group_name_H-M   'P 1'
#
loop_
_entity.id
_entity.type
_entity.pdbx_description
1 polymer ?
#
loop_
_entity_poly.entity_id
_entity_poly.type
_entity_poly.pdbx_seq_one_letter_code
_entity_poly.pdbx_strand_id
1 'polypeptide(L)'
;RIMEMGFVRGKKVEVVLNAPLRDPIVYKIMDYEVSLRRSEAHMVVVITNEEAEGLISEEYNGTREGDQLHEVIAQSSKRINVALVGNPNSGKTSLFNAISGSHEHVGNYSGVTVDAKRGHYNYKGYRFEITDLPGTYALTAYSPEELYVRRHLAEHTPDVIINAVVASNLERNLYLTTELIDLNPRMVVALNMYDEL
;
A
#
# COMPACT_ATOMS: atom_id res chain seq x y z
N ARG A 1 1.62 1.70 -15.14
CA ARG A 1 1.77 0.96 -16.41
C ARG A 1 1.90 -0.55 -16.20
N ILE A 2 2.82 -1.06 -15.36
CA ILE A 2 2.98 -2.51 -15.11
C ILE A 2 1.73 -3.07 -14.42
N MET A 3 1.16 -2.37 -13.44
CA MET A 3 -0.10 -2.75 -12.80
C MET A 3 -1.30 -2.72 -13.76
N GLU A 4 -1.36 -1.74 -14.65
CA GLU A 4 -2.38 -1.66 -15.71
C GLU A 4 -2.31 -2.84 -16.69
N MET A 5 -1.14 -3.46 -16.81
CA MET A 5 -0.90 -4.68 -17.57
C MET A 5 -1.22 -5.95 -16.77
N GLY A 6 -1.85 -5.84 -15.59
CA GLY A 6 -2.28 -6.97 -14.78
C GLY A 6 -1.23 -7.58 -13.85
N PHE A 7 -0.03 -7.00 -13.76
CA PHE A 7 0.96 -7.41 -12.77
C PHE A 7 0.57 -6.88 -11.39
N VAL A 8 -0.37 -7.57 -10.77
CA VAL A 8 -0.82 -7.27 -9.41
C VAL A 8 -0.29 -8.32 -8.44
N ARG A 9 -0.09 -7.92 -7.19
CA ARG A 9 0.43 -8.81 -6.15
C ARG A 9 -0.40 -10.09 -6.00
N GLY A 10 0.28 -11.19 -5.73
CA GLY A 10 -0.35 -12.49 -5.47
C GLY A 10 -0.92 -13.18 -6.71
N LYS A 11 -0.73 -12.64 -7.90
CA LYS A 11 -1.15 -13.31 -9.13
C LYS A 11 -0.01 -14.11 -9.72
N LYS A 12 -0.35 -15.31 -10.18
CA LYS A 12 0.57 -16.21 -10.87
C LYS A 12 0.97 -15.58 -12.21
N VAL A 13 2.28 -15.61 -12.48
CA VAL A 13 2.89 -15.15 -13.72
C VAL A 13 3.62 -16.32 -14.34
N GLU A 14 3.30 -16.64 -15.57
CA GLU A 14 3.98 -17.70 -16.33
C GLU A 14 4.75 -17.09 -17.51
N VAL A 15 5.98 -17.55 -17.75
CA VAL A 15 6.73 -17.21 -18.96
C VAL A 15 6.25 -18.12 -20.08
N VAL A 16 5.59 -17.54 -21.08
CA VAL A 16 5.04 -18.30 -22.22
C VAL A 16 6.04 -18.42 -23.35
N LEU A 17 6.72 -17.31 -23.66
CA LEU A 17 7.65 -17.26 -24.80
C LEU A 17 8.79 -16.29 -24.52
N ASN A 18 10.00 -16.71 -24.89
CA ASN A 18 11.13 -15.81 -25.03
C ASN A 18 11.36 -15.58 -26.55
N ALA A 19 11.32 -14.33 -26.99
CA ALA A 19 11.66 -13.99 -28.35
C ALA A 19 13.09 -14.48 -28.72
N PRO A 20 13.45 -14.68 -30.02
CA PRO A 20 14.73 -15.23 -30.43
C PRO A 20 15.97 -14.53 -29.86
N LEU A 21 15.84 -13.22 -29.57
CA LEU A 21 16.89 -12.42 -28.93
C LEU A 21 16.65 -12.28 -27.40
N ARG A 22 15.72 -13.04 -26.82
CA ARG A 22 15.28 -12.99 -25.41
C ARG A 22 14.73 -11.64 -24.99
N ASP A 23 14.24 -10.82 -25.91
CA ASP A 23 13.59 -9.54 -25.67
C ASP A 23 12.64 -9.20 -26.83
N PRO A 24 11.34 -8.93 -26.60
CA PRO A 24 10.63 -8.98 -25.32
C PRO A 24 10.35 -10.41 -24.81
N ILE A 25 9.97 -10.52 -23.54
CA ILE A 25 9.51 -11.76 -22.92
C ILE A 25 7.98 -11.69 -22.83
N VAL A 26 7.30 -12.78 -23.23
CA VAL A 26 5.84 -12.89 -23.14
C VAL A 26 5.50 -13.62 -21.86
N TYR A 27 4.69 -12.98 -21.04
CA TYR A 27 4.16 -13.49 -19.78
C TYR A 27 2.65 -13.73 -19.90
N LYS A 28 2.18 -14.83 -19.34
CA LYS A 28 0.76 -15.07 -19.13
C LYS A 28 0.40 -14.67 -17.72
N ILE A 29 -0.59 -13.80 -17.61
CA ILE A 29 -1.12 -13.28 -16.34
C ILE A 29 -2.63 -13.41 -16.40
N MET A 30 -3.23 -14.13 -15.43
CA MET A 30 -4.64 -14.48 -15.49
C MET A 30 -4.94 -15.18 -16.82
N ASP A 31 -5.78 -14.59 -17.68
CA ASP A 31 -6.23 -15.19 -18.96
C ASP A 31 -5.70 -14.48 -20.20
N TYR A 32 -4.72 -13.60 -20.09
CA TYR A 32 -4.16 -12.88 -21.22
C TYR A 32 -2.62 -12.83 -21.22
N GLU A 33 -2.05 -12.54 -22.37
CA GLU A 33 -0.61 -12.48 -22.57
C GLU A 33 -0.13 -11.03 -22.64
N VAL A 34 0.96 -10.74 -21.93
CA VAL A 34 1.59 -9.42 -21.88
C VAL A 34 3.06 -9.55 -22.26
N SER A 35 3.51 -8.70 -23.16
CA SER A 35 4.93 -8.62 -23.52
C SER A 35 5.62 -7.51 -22.75
N LEU A 36 6.68 -7.84 -22.02
CA LEU A 36 7.54 -6.88 -21.34
C LEU A 36 8.95 -6.93 -21.93
N ARG A 37 9.55 -5.76 -22.05
CA ARG A 37 10.99 -5.69 -22.28
C ARG A 37 11.74 -6.14 -21.03
N ARG A 38 12.92 -6.66 -21.21
CA ARG A 38 13.74 -7.18 -20.11
C ARG A 38 13.98 -6.13 -19.01
N SER A 39 14.16 -4.87 -19.40
CA SER A 39 14.27 -3.73 -18.46
C SER A 39 13.02 -3.49 -17.64
N GLU A 40 11.84 -3.73 -18.22
CA GLU A 40 10.55 -3.61 -17.52
C GLU A 40 10.29 -4.83 -16.62
N ALA A 41 10.65 -6.02 -17.11
CA ALA A 41 10.52 -7.26 -16.35
C ALA A 41 11.37 -7.27 -15.07
N HIS A 42 12.54 -6.64 -15.08
CA HIS A 42 13.38 -6.50 -13.89
C HIS A 42 12.74 -5.68 -12.75
N MET A 43 11.71 -4.89 -13.04
CA MET A 43 10.97 -4.14 -12.03
C MET A 43 9.88 -4.98 -11.33
N VAL A 44 9.64 -6.21 -11.81
CA VAL A 44 8.64 -7.12 -11.23
C VAL A 44 9.36 -8.13 -10.34
N VAL A 45 9.11 -8.06 -9.05
CA VAL A 45 9.61 -9.03 -8.08
C VAL A 45 8.65 -10.22 -8.05
N VAL A 46 9.18 -11.42 -8.30
CA VAL A 46 8.43 -12.68 -8.25
C VAL A 46 9.11 -13.64 -7.28
N ILE A 47 8.31 -14.52 -6.68
CA ILE A 47 8.80 -15.67 -5.92
C ILE A 47 8.48 -16.94 -6.70
N THR A 48 9.30 -17.96 -6.56
CA THR A 48 9.03 -19.26 -7.18
C THR A 48 7.89 -19.99 -6.50
N ASN A 49 7.28 -20.97 -7.18
CA ASN A 49 6.25 -21.79 -6.56
C ASN A 49 6.77 -22.55 -5.33
N GLU A 50 8.03 -23.00 -5.35
CA GLU A 50 8.66 -23.69 -4.23
C GLU A 50 8.83 -22.77 -3.01
N GLU A 51 9.21 -21.52 -3.24
CA GLU A 51 9.27 -20.50 -2.19
C GLU A 51 7.88 -20.14 -1.66
N ALA A 52 6.87 -20.08 -2.54
CA ALA A 52 5.49 -19.85 -2.16
C ALA A 52 4.90 -21.03 -1.35
N GLU A 53 5.18 -22.27 -1.75
CA GLU A 53 4.75 -23.48 -1.02
C GLU A 53 5.45 -23.61 0.34
N GLY A 54 6.72 -23.23 0.43
CA GLY A 54 7.44 -23.17 1.71
C GLY A 54 6.85 -22.16 2.69
N LEU A 55 6.19 -21.11 2.19
CA LEU A 55 5.48 -20.12 2.99
C LEU A 55 4.03 -20.54 3.34
N ILE A 56 3.48 -21.54 2.66
CA ILE A 56 2.07 -21.98 2.78
C ILE A 56 1.91 -23.23 3.69
N SER A 57 2.98 -23.81 4.21
CA SER A 57 2.96 -25.11 4.88
C SER A 57 2.31 -25.15 6.29
N GLU A 58 1.41 -24.25 6.64
CA GLU A 58 0.49 -24.40 7.77
C GLU A 58 -0.96 -24.13 7.33
N GLU A 59 -1.74 -25.22 7.35
CA GLU A 59 -3.20 -25.38 7.19
C GLU A 59 -4.02 -24.25 6.53
N TYR A 60 -4.38 -24.49 5.26
CA TYR A 60 -5.25 -23.65 4.44
C TYR A 60 -6.73 -24.08 4.53
N ASN A 61 -7.60 -23.19 4.97
CA ASN A 61 -9.06 -23.25 4.77
C ASN A 61 -9.51 -22.02 3.95
N GLY A 62 -9.61 -22.27 2.67
CA GLY A 62 -10.03 -21.42 1.56
C GLY A 62 -10.74 -20.10 1.80
N THR A 63 -10.09 -19.00 1.51
CA THR A 63 -10.58 -17.84 0.72
C THR A 63 -9.51 -16.76 0.59
N ARG A 64 -9.20 -16.33 -0.66
CA ARG A 64 -8.35 -15.19 -1.08
C ARG A 64 -6.84 -15.37 -0.90
N GLU A 65 -6.21 -15.96 -1.90
CA GLU A 65 -4.75 -16.24 -1.98
C GLU A 65 -3.80 -15.03 -1.78
N GLY A 66 -4.22 -13.80 -2.11
CA GLY A 66 -3.38 -12.59 -1.96
C GLY A 66 -3.28 -12.07 -0.53
N ASP A 67 -4.32 -12.25 0.28
CA ASP A 67 -4.39 -11.73 1.64
C ASP A 67 -3.56 -12.57 2.63
N GLN A 68 -3.38 -13.86 2.36
CA GLN A 68 -2.70 -14.78 3.26
C GLN A 68 -1.18 -14.67 3.19
N LEU A 69 -0.61 -14.43 2.00
CA LEU A 69 0.84 -14.22 1.87
C LEU A 69 1.30 -12.99 2.69
N HIS A 70 0.48 -11.93 2.71
CA HIS A 70 0.73 -10.76 3.54
C HIS A 70 0.62 -11.06 5.03
N GLU A 71 -0.32 -11.92 5.44
CA GLU A 71 -0.45 -12.34 6.85
C GLU A 71 0.76 -13.13 7.31
N VAL A 72 1.24 -14.07 6.51
CA VAL A 72 2.40 -14.90 6.85
C VAL A 72 3.68 -14.06 6.92
N ILE A 73 3.90 -13.13 5.97
CA ILE A 73 5.05 -12.23 5.98
C ILE A 73 4.96 -11.23 7.15
N ALA A 74 3.80 -10.67 7.42
CA ALA A 74 3.59 -9.77 8.54
C ALA A 74 3.76 -10.50 9.88
N GLN A 75 3.29 -11.74 9.99
CA GLN A 75 3.48 -12.58 11.18
C GLN A 75 4.95 -12.97 11.39
N SER A 76 5.68 -13.32 10.32
CA SER A 76 7.10 -13.69 10.44
C SER A 76 8.00 -12.51 10.74
N SER A 77 7.73 -11.31 10.24
CA SER A 77 8.52 -10.12 10.52
C SER A 77 8.11 -9.40 11.80
N LYS A 78 6.90 -9.65 12.32
CA LYS A 78 6.27 -8.87 13.41
C LYS A 78 6.27 -7.34 13.18
N ARG A 79 6.43 -6.94 11.93
CA ARG A 79 6.40 -5.54 11.49
C ARG A 79 5.17 -5.31 10.62
N ILE A 80 4.49 -4.20 10.87
CA ILE A 80 3.30 -3.79 10.12
C ILE A 80 3.52 -2.35 9.66
N ASN A 81 3.55 -2.13 8.36
CA ASN A 81 3.68 -0.81 7.76
C ASN A 81 2.30 -0.19 7.61
N VAL A 82 2.09 0.96 8.23
CA VAL A 82 0.82 1.68 8.24
C VAL A 82 0.99 3.03 7.55
N ALA A 83 0.16 3.32 6.56
CA ALA A 83 0.04 4.65 6.01
C ALA A 83 -1.19 5.36 6.60
N LEU A 84 -0.98 6.54 7.15
CA LEU A 84 -2.05 7.38 7.65
C LEU A 84 -2.42 8.40 6.57
N VAL A 85 -3.63 8.31 6.06
CA VAL A 85 -4.17 9.11 4.95
C VAL A 85 -5.41 9.86 5.42
N GLY A 86 -5.80 10.91 4.74
CA GLY A 86 -7.04 11.65 5.00
C GLY A 86 -6.95 13.10 4.55
N ASN A 87 -8.07 13.77 4.57
CA ASN A 87 -8.17 15.16 4.16
C ASN A 87 -7.31 16.09 5.02
N PRO A 88 -6.91 17.27 4.50
CA PRO A 88 -6.33 18.31 5.34
C PRO A 88 -7.24 18.61 6.54
N ASN A 89 -6.63 18.78 7.70
CA ASN A 89 -7.33 19.04 8.99
C ASN A 89 -8.26 17.91 9.47
N SER A 90 -8.15 16.70 8.96
CA SER A 90 -8.91 15.55 9.46
C SER A 90 -8.41 14.98 10.81
N GLY A 91 -7.40 15.62 11.41
CA GLY A 91 -6.82 15.18 12.67
C GLY A 91 -5.77 14.06 12.54
N LYS A 92 -5.29 13.75 11.30
CA LYS A 92 -4.24 12.74 11.07
C LYS A 92 -3.02 12.92 11.95
N THR A 93 -2.44 14.12 11.95
CA THR A 93 -1.23 14.40 12.73
C THR A 93 -1.48 14.30 14.22
N SER A 94 -2.66 14.65 14.70
CA SER A 94 -3.05 14.45 16.11
C SER A 94 -3.12 12.96 16.45
N LEU A 95 -3.72 12.16 15.57
CA LEU A 95 -3.77 10.71 15.71
C LEU A 95 -2.37 10.09 15.63
N PHE A 96 -1.53 10.53 14.70
CA PHE A 96 -0.14 10.12 14.58
C PHE A 96 0.64 10.39 15.87
N ASN A 97 0.56 11.62 16.40
CA ASN A 97 1.26 12.00 17.61
C ASN A 97 0.76 11.22 18.84
N ALA A 98 -0.53 10.93 18.91
CA ALA A 98 -1.10 10.14 20.00
C ALA A 98 -0.61 8.68 19.98
N ILE A 99 -0.36 8.10 18.79
CA ILE A 99 0.09 6.72 18.65
C ILE A 99 1.61 6.61 18.75
N SER A 100 2.37 7.49 18.06
CA SER A 100 3.83 7.42 17.99
C SER A 100 4.55 7.93 19.24
N GLY A 101 3.87 8.75 20.04
CA GLY A 101 4.46 9.35 21.24
C GLY A 101 5.70 10.20 20.90
N SER A 102 6.78 10.03 21.69
CA SER A 102 8.04 10.78 21.51
C SER A 102 9.00 10.16 20.48
N HIS A 103 8.58 9.17 19.70
CA HIS A 103 9.42 8.44 18.75
C HIS A 103 9.24 8.90 17.30
N GLU A 104 9.21 10.21 17.10
CA GLU A 104 9.07 10.81 15.78
C GLU A 104 10.42 10.96 15.07
N HIS A 105 10.46 10.59 13.80
CA HIS A 105 11.52 10.97 12.88
C HIS A 105 10.90 11.69 11.68
N VAL A 106 11.29 12.95 11.49
CA VAL A 106 10.95 13.71 10.29
C VAL A 106 11.91 13.26 9.18
N GLY A 107 11.38 12.59 8.17
CA GLY A 107 12.12 12.19 6.99
C GLY A 107 11.79 13.09 5.81
N ASN A 108 12.74 13.91 5.38
CA ASN A 108 12.61 14.66 4.13
C ASN A 108 12.98 13.75 2.97
N TYR A 109 12.06 13.55 2.04
CA TYR A 109 12.36 12.84 0.79
C TYR A 109 13.01 13.81 -0.21
N SER A 110 14.16 13.38 -0.78
CA SER A 110 14.87 14.13 -1.79
C SER A 110 13.99 14.43 -3.01
N GLY A 111 13.72 15.69 -3.28
CA GLY A 111 13.10 16.16 -4.52
C GLY A 111 11.64 16.60 -4.44
N VAL A 112 11.00 16.56 -3.27
CA VAL A 112 9.64 17.13 -3.07
C VAL A 112 9.63 17.89 -1.75
N THR A 113 9.08 19.09 -1.74
CA THR A 113 8.96 19.97 -0.56
C THR A 113 7.85 19.49 0.41
N VAL A 114 7.49 18.22 0.36
CA VAL A 114 6.39 17.66 1.13
C VAL A 114 6.95 16.71 2.19
N ASP A 115 6.77 17.06 3.46
CA ASP A 115 7.27 16.29 4.59
C ASP A 115 6.27 15.19 4.99
N ALA A 116 6.71 13.93 4.95
CA ALA A 116 6.03 12.84 5.62
C ALA A 116 6.72 12.54 6.95
N LYS A 117 5.94 12.44 8.01
CA LYS A 117 6.45 12.05 9.33
C LYS A 117 6.40 10.55 9.48
N ARG A 118 7.44 9.97 10.10
CA ARG A 118 7.49 8.55 10.43
C ARG A 118 7.60 8.36 11.93
N GLY A 119 6.85 7.42 12.43
CA GLY A 119 6.89 7.02 13.83
C GLY A 119 6.71 5.52 13.95
N HIS A 120 6.93 4.99 15.15
CA HIS A 120 6.68 3.58 15.41
C HIS A 120 5.97 3.38 16.75
N TYR A 121 5.20 2.30 16.82
CA TYR A 121 4.49 1.88 18.02
C TYR A 121 4.60 0.37 18.18
N ASN A 122 4.87 -0.07 19.42
CA ASN A 122 4.95 -1.50 19.72
C ASN A 122 3.71 -1.94 20.49
N TYR A 123 3.01 -2.96 19.99
CA TYR A 123 1.83 -3.50 20.64
C TYR A 123 1.70 -5.00 20.43
N LYS A 124 1.46 -5.75 21.51
CA LYS A 124 1.30 -7.22 21.50
C LYS A 124 2.39 -7.98 20.73
N GLY A 125 3.64 -7.52 20.82
CA GLY A 125 4.76 -8.12 20.14
C GLY A 125 4.92 -7.76 18.66
N TYR A 126 4.05 -6.92 18.12
CA TYR A 126 4.17 -6.34 16.79
C TYR A 126 4.76 -4.94 16.85
N ARG A 127 5.54 -4.60 15.85
CA ARG A 127 6.05 -3.25 15.62
C ARG A 127 5.29 -2.62 14.45
N PHE A 128 4.52 -1.58 14.74
CA PHE A 128 3.83 -0.78 13.75
C PHE A 128 4.75 0.36 13.32
N GLU A 129 5.04 0.45 12.03
CA GLU A 129 5.78 1.57 11.43
C GLU A 129 4.76 2.45 10.70
N ILE A 130 4.52 3.65 11.26
CA ILE A 130 3.45 4.52 10.82
C ILE A 130 4.06 5.67 10.04
N THR A 131 3.54 5.92 8.84
CA THR A 131 3.87 7.08 8.01
C THR A 131 2.67 8.01 7.93
N ASP A 132 2.79 9.23 8.47
CA ASP A 132 1.79 10.29 8.34
C ASP A 132 2.00 10.97 6.98
N LEU A 133 1.08 10.71 6.06
CA LEU A 133 1.13 11.29 4.72
C LEU A 133 0.48 12.68 4.70
N PRO A 134 0.88 13.55 3.76
CA PRO A 134 0.24 14.85 3.58
C PRO A 134 -1.26 14.75 3.45
N GLY A 135 -1.96 15.79 3.93
CA GLY A 135 -3.40 15.87 3.76
C GLY A 135 -3.77 16.06 2.29
N THR A 136 -4.66 15.22 1.78
CA THR A 136 -5.13 15.32 0.40
C THR A 136 -6.63 15.06 0.33
N TYR A 137 -7.30 15.66 -0.68
CA TYR A 137 -8.72 15.44 -0.93
C TYR A 137 -8.98 14.36 -1.96
N ALA A 138 -7.97 14.04 -2.78
CA ALA A 138 -8.05 13.10 -3.88
C ALA A 138 -6.69 12.48 -4.19
N LEU A 139 -6.66 11.44 -5.02
CA LEU A 139 -5.45 10.81 -5.55
C LEU A 139 -5.25 11.12 -7.04
N THR A 140 -5.90 12.16 -7.55
CA THR A 140 -5.87 12.56 -8.96
C THR A 140 -4.53 13.12 -9.43
N ALA A 141 -3.63 13.42 -8.48
CA ALA A 141 -2.28 13.92 -8.73
C ALA A 141 -2.20 15.31 -9.40
N TYR A 142 -3.17 16.20 -9.09
CA TYR A 142 -3.13 17.60 -9.52
C TYR A 142 -2.26 18.48 -8.61
N SER A 143 -2.17 18.16 -7.32
CA SER A 143 -1.29 18.86 -6.39
C SER A 143 -0.02 18.04 -6.09
N PRO A 144 1.07 18.67 -5.63
CA PRO A 144 2.28 17.97 -5.19
C PRO A 144 1.99 16.97 -4.05
N GLU A 145 1.08 17.31 -3.14
CA GLU A 145 0.66 16.48 -2.03
C GLU A 145 -0.08 15.22 -2.52
N GLU A 146 -1.03 15.39 -3.44
CA GLU A 146 -1.77 14.27 -4.07
C GLU A 146 -0.81 13.34 -4.81
N LEU A 147 0.09 13.90 -5.61
CA LEU A 147 1.10 13.13 -6.33
C LEU A 147 2.00 12.36 -5.37
N TYR A 148 2.41 12.99 -4.27
CA TYR A 148 3.22 12.36 -3.24
C TYR A 148 2.50 11.18 -2.59
N VAL A 149 1.25 11.38 -2.12
CA VAL A 149 0.44 10.34 -1.49
C VAL A 149 0.25 9.18 -2.45
N ARG A 150 -0.18 9.44 -3.69
CA ARG A 150 -0.37 8.41 -4.71
C ARG A 150 0.90 7.61 -4.97
N ARG A 151 2.03 8.29 -5.15
CA ARG A 151 3.33 7.64 -5.36
C ARG A 151 3.73 6.80 -4.15
N HIS A 152 3.59 7.34 -2.95
CA HIS A 152 3.93 6.63 -1.72
C HIS A 152 3.13 5.33 -1.57
N LEU A 153 1.82 5.38 -1.79
CA LEU A 153 0.96 4.20 -1.73
C LEU A 153 1.32 3.16 -2.80
N ALA A 154 1.73 3.59 -3.99
CA ALA A 154 2.13 2.70 -5.07
C ALA A 154 3.51 2.06 -4.87
N GLU A 155 4.50 2.84 -4.39
CA GLU A 155 5.88 2.38 -4.25
C GLU A 155 6.13 1.62 -2.95
N HIS A 156 5.51 2.02 -1.83
CA HIS A 156 5.78 1.44 -0.51
C HIS A 156 4.72 0.44 -0.07
N THR A 157 3.59 0.35 -0.79
CA THR A 157 2.50 -0.62 -0.55
C THR A 157 2.32 -0.97 0.93
N PRO A 158 1.72 -0.09 1.74
CA PRO A 158 1.56 -0.32 3.17
C PRO A 158 0.71 -1.57 3.44
N ASP A 159 0.96 -2.27 4.54
CA ASP A 159 0.18 -3.42 4.96
C ASP A 159 -1.26 -3.02 5.32
N VAL A 160 -1.42 -1.81 5.87
CA VAL A 160 -2.71 -1.23 6.23
C VAL A 160 -2.71 0.26 5.96
N ILE A 161 -3.81 0.77 5.43
CA ILE A 161 -4.10 2.21 5.35
C ILE A 161 -5.08 2.57 6.47
N ILE A 162 -4.76 3.60 7.25
CA ILE A 162 -5.73 4.24 8.15
C ILE A 162 -6.17 5.53 7.48
N ASN A 163 -7.44 5.60 7.10
CA ASN A 163 -8.03 6.79 6.51
C ASN A 163 -8.78 7.59 7.58
N ALA A 164 -8.25 8.76 7.93
CA ALA A 164 -8.87 9.66 8.90
C ALA A 164 -9.96 10.50 8.22
N VAL A 165 -11.20 10.31 8.65
CA VAL A 165 -12.41 10.91 8.11
C VAL A 165 -13.05 11.79 9.18
N VAL A 166 -13.42 13.03 8.81
CA VAL A 166 -14.11 13.97 9.72
C VAL A 166 -15.59 13.67 9.74
N ALA A 167 -16.16 13.42 10.93
CA ALA A 167 -17.55 13.05 11.09
C ALA A 167 -18.52 14.16 10.63
N SER A 168 -18.19 15.42 10.93
CA SER A 168 -19.03 16.58 10.57
C SER A 168 -19.01 16.92 9.06
N ASN A 169 -18.15 16.27 8.24
CA ASN A 169 -18.04 16.53 6.81
C ASN A 169 -17.77 15.25 6.00
N LEU A 170 -18.65 14.26 6.19
CA LEU A 170 -18.48 12.93 5.59
C LEU A 170 -18.43 12.96 4.07
N GLU A 171 -19.34 13.66 3.41
CA GLU A 171 -19.47 13.68 1.96
C GLU A 171 -18.13 14.03 1.28
N ARG A 172 -17.49 15.09 1.75
CA ARG A 172 -16.19 15.53 1.21
C ARG A 172 -15.06 14.55 1.52
N ASN A 173 -15.09 13.92 2.69
CA ASN A 173 -14.04 13.00 3.12
C ASN A 173 -14.17 11.64 2.44
N LEU A 174 -15.40 11.20 2.15
CA LEU A 174 -15.66 9.92 1.51
C LEU A 174 -15.21 9.88 0.04
N TYR A 175 -14.99 11.03 -0.61
CA TYR A 175 -14.44 11.05 -1.96
C TYR A 175 -13.04 10.39 -2.00
N LEU A 176 -12.14 10.80 -1.12
CA LEU A 176 -10.82 10.17 -0.98
C LEU A 176 -10.96 8.69 -0.59
N THR A 177 -11.93 8.37 0.26
CA THR A 177 -12.19 6.99 0.68
C THR A 177 -12.53 6.09 -0.51
N THR A 178 -13.38 6.57 -1.43
CA THR A 178 -13.74 5.80 -2.63
C THR A 178 -12.54 5.57 -3.55
N GLU A 179 -11.70 6.58 -3.76
CA GLU A 179 -10.48 6.42 -4.55
C GLU A 179 -9.46 5.45 -3.90
N LEU A 180 -9.39 5.44 -2.56
CA LEU A 180 -8.58 4.47 -1.84
C LEU A 180 -9.13 3.04 -1.97
N ILE A 181 -10.46 2.86 -1.96
CA ILE A 181 -11.10 1.55 -2.17
C ILE A 181 -10.76 0.98 -3.55
N ASP A 182 -10.71 1.82 -4.58
CA ASP A 182 -10.36 1.42 -5.95
C ASP A 182 -8.94 0.85 -6.05
N LEU A 183 -8.04 1.24 -5.15
CA LEU A 183 -6.69 0.66 -5.04
C LEU A 183 -6.68 -0.71 -4.34
N ASN A 184 -7.82 -1.14 -3.81
CA ASN A 184 -8.02 -2.41 -3.09
C ASN A 184 -7.02 -2.69 -1.96
N PRO A 185 -6.65 -1.73 -1.09
CA PRO A 185 -5.79 -1.95 0.04
C PRO A 185 -6.58 -2.50 1.23
N ARG A 186 -5.87 -3.05 2.22
CA ARG A 186 -6.45 -3.21 3.55
C ARG A 186 -6.61 -1.82 4.17
N MET A 187 -7.82 -1.42 4.46
CA MET A 187 -8.10 -0.08 4.96
C MET A 187 -8.98 -0.11 6.21
N VAL A 188 -8.64 0.74 7.16
CA VAL A 188 -9.45 1.08 8.33
C VAL A 188 -9.86 2.54 8.21
N VAL A 189 -11.14 2.82 8.32
CA VAL A 189 -11.66 4.19 8.40
C VAL A 189 -11.72 4.61 9.87
N ALA A 190 -10.96 5.65 10.21
CA ALA A 190 -10.95 6.27 11.52
C ALA A 190 -11.86 7.51 11.49
N LEU A 191 -13.05 7.38 12.04
CA LEU A 191 -13.99 8.50 12.16
C LEU A 191 -13.57 9.40 13.31
N ASN A 192 -13.17 10.62 12.98
CA ASN A 192 -12.66 11.62 13.92
C ASN A 192 -13.61 12.82 14.05
N MET A 193 -13.40 13.65 15.08
CA MET A 193 -14.20 14.84 15.35
C MET A 193 -15.71 14.52 15.48
N TYR A 194 -16.02 13.39 16.10
CA TYR A 194 -17.40 12.96 16.31
C TYR A 194 -18.13 13.84 17.34
N ASP A 195 -17.38 14.50 18.19
CA ASP A 195 -17.83 15.48 19.19
C ASP A 195 -18.28 16.81 18.57
N GLU A 196 -18.04 17.04 17.28
CA GLU A 196 -18.48 18.22 16.54
C GLU A 196 -19.84 18.02 15.85
N LEU A 197 -20.47 16.85 15.99
CA LEU A 197 -21.80 16.54 15.50
C LEU A 197 -22.85 17.00 16.54
#